data_3e27df1e4bbf40533973ee8bd59178a8
#
_entry.id   3e27df1e4bbf40533973ee8bd59178a8
#
_cell.length_a   1.000
_cell.length_b   1.000
_cell.length_c   1.000
_cell.angle_alpha   90.00
_cell.angle_beta   90.00
_cell.angle_gamma   90.00
#
_symmetry.space_group_name_H-M   'P 1'
#
loop_
_entity.id
_entity.type
_entity.pdbx_description
1 polymer ?
#
loop_
_entity_poly.entity_id
_entity_poly.type
_entity_poly.pdbx_seq_one_letter_code
_entity_poly.pdbx_strand_id
1 'polypeptide(L)'
;MKLSDCLAKIIQEENIECVFGLQGGAVVHLFDSLENNGTEVLYLHHEQAVGLAAASYAKVNNTLGCAIVTSGPASTNAITGVLAAWQDSVPCIFISGQARSDQLSYGKKVRQVGVQEVNIVDIV
;
A
#
# COMPACT_ATOMS: atom_id res chain seq x y z
N MET A 1 -15.28 -2.58 15.31
CA MET A 1 -14.76 -2.29 13.95
C MET A 1 -13.24 -2.33 14.04
N LYS A 2 -12.59 -3.09 13.20
CA LYS A 2 -11.11 -3.14 13.11
C LYS A 2 -10.62 -1.85 12.42
N LEU A 3 -9.36 -1.47 12.62
CA LEU A 3 -8.74 -0.37 11.88
C LEU A 3 -8.75 -0.64 10.36
N SER A 4 -8.53 -1.88 9.96
CA SER A 4 -8.59 -2.28 8.55
C SER A 4 -9.98 -2.08 7.94
N ASP A 5 -11.06 -2.32 8.70
CA ASP A 5 -12.43 -2.05 8.23
C ASP A 5 -12.65 -0.54 8.02
N CYS A 6 -12.08 0.30 8.91
CA CYS A 6 -12.11 1.75 8.75
C CYS A 6 -11.39 2.21 7.47
N LEU A 7 -10.18 1.69 7.24
CA LEU A 7 -9.40 2.05 6.04
C LEU A 7 -10.10 1.58 4.77
N ALA A 8 -10.63 0.37 4.75
CA ALA A 8 -11.39 -0.14 3.61
C ALA A 8 -12.63 0.72 3.31
N LYS A 9 -13.31 1.20 4.36
CA LYS A 9 -14.44 2.11 4.21
C LYS A 9 -14.02 3.47 3.64
N ILE A 10 -12.92 4.05 4.11
CA ILE A 10 -12.37 5.30 3.57
C ILE A 10 -12.03 5.15 2.09
N ILE A 11 -11.37 4.05 1.70
CA ILE A 11 -11.04 3.75 0.30
C ILE A 11 -12.31 3.71 -0.56
N GLN A 12 -13.38 3.12 -0.06
CA GLN A 12 -14.67 3.08 -0.75
C GLN A 12 -15.34 4.46 -0.82
N GLU A 13 -15.29 5.26 0.26
CA GLU A 13 -15.83 6.61 0.32
C GLU A 13 -15.11 7.58 -0.64
N GLU A 14 -13.82 7.35 -0.91
CA GLU A 14 -13.04 8.08 -1.93
C GLU A 14 -13.33 7.62 -3.36
N ASN A 15 -14.32 6.75 -3.57
CA ASN A 15 -14.72 6.19 -4.86
C ASN A 15 -13.59 5.44 -5.59
N ILE A 16 -12.72 4.79 -4.83
CA ILE A 16 -11.69 3.90 -5.38
C ILE A 16 -12.35 2.54 -5.65
N GLU A 17 -12.67 2.29 -6.91
CA GLU A 17 -13.38 1.08 -7.33
C GLU A 17 -12.46 -0.15 -7.37
N CYS A 18 -11.19 0.06 -7.72
CA CYS A 18 -10.20 -1.01 -7.86
C CYS A 18 -8.91 -0.69 -7.12
N VAL A 19 -8.46 -1.62 -6.31
CA VAL A 19 -7.19 -1.59 -5.58
C VAL A 19 -6.21 -2.56 -6.22
N PHE A 20 -4.99 -2.13 -6.46
CA PHE A 20 -3.90 -3.00 -6.92
C PHE A 20 -3.06 -3.42 -5.73
N GLY A 21 -2.74 -4.72 -5.62
CA GLY A 21 -2.06 -5.22 -4.44
C GLY A 21 -1.18 -6.43 -4.66
N LEU A 22 -0.29 -6.64 -3.68
CA LEU A 22 0.42 -7.89 -3.48
C LEU A 22 0.34 -8.26 -2.00
N GLN A 23 -0.24 -9.42 -1.72
CA GLN A 23 -0.47 -9.86 -0.34
C GLN A 23 0.83 -10.08 0.43
N GLY A 24 0.76 -9.81 1.74
CA GLY A 24 1.80 -10.13 2.69
C GLY A 24 1.31 -9.92 4.12
N GLY A 25 2.03 -10.47 5.08
CA GLY A 25 1.58 -10.58 6.47
C GLY A 25 1.16 -9.26 7.14
N ALA A 26 1.78 -8.13 6.76
CA ALA A 26 1.47 -6.85 7.38
C ALA A 26 0.22 -6.15 6.81
N VAL A 27 -0.38 -6.66 5.73
CA VAL A 27 -1.55 -6.06 5.07
C VAL A 27 -2.72 -7.04 4.86
N VAL A 28 -2.57 -8.29 5.30
CA VAL A 28 -3.60 -9.34 5.10
C VAL A 28 -4.97 -8.93 5.63
N HIS A 29 -5.03 -8.28 6.79
CA HIS A 29 -6.30 -7.80 7.36
C HIS A 29 -6.93 -6.67 6.58
N LEU A 30 -6.13 -5.85 5.89
CA LEU A 30 -6.65 -4.79 5.03
C LEU A 30 -7.27 -5.37 3.77
N PHE A 31 -6.61 -6.34 3.14
CA PHE A 31 -7.19 -7.05 1.98
C PHE A 31 -8.47 -7.79 2.35
N ASP A 32 -8.49 -8.52 3.48
CA ASP A 32 -9.71 -9.15 4.00
C ASP A 32 -10.86 -8.14 4.16
N SER A 33 -10.58 -6.95 4.70
CA SER A 33 -11.60 -5.92 4.88
C SER A 33 -12.07 -5.30 3.56
N LEU A 34 -11.18 -5.12 2.57
CA LEU A 34 -11.52 -4.63 1.23
C LEU A 34 -12.43 -5.62 0.48
N GLU A 35 -12.08 -6.89 0.48
CA GLU A 35 -12.89 -7.93 -0.15
C GLU A 35 -14.27 -8.05 0.52
N ASN A 36 -14.33 -7.98 1.86
CA ASN A 36 -15.58 -8.04 2.62
C ASN A 36 -16.50 -6.83 2.41
N ASN A 37 -15.97 -5.66 2.05
CA ASN A 37 -16.79 -4.48 1.74
C ASN A 37 -17.14 -4.37 0.24
N GLY A 38 -16.68 -5.32 -0.59
CA GLY A 38 -16.99 -5.38 -2.01
C GLY A 38 -16.07 -4.54 -2.90
N THR A 39 -14.94 -4.02 -2.38
CA THR A 39 -13.93 -3.35 -3.21
C THR A 39 -13.20 -4.38 -4.06
N GLU A 40 -13.09 -4.12 -5.37
CA GLU A 40 -12.31 -4.98 -6.25
C GLU A 40 -10.82 -4.91 -5.93
N VAL A 41 -10.17 -6.07 -5.79
CA VAL A 41 -8.72 -6.14 -5.56
C VAL A 41 -8.07 -6.96 -6.66
N LEU A 42 -7.16 -6.32 -7.42
CA LEU A 42 -6.34 -6.99 -8.43
C LEU A 42 -4.95 -7.29 -7.88
N TYR A 43 -4.69 -8.58 -7.68
CA TYR A 43 -3.40 -9.05 -7.19
C TYR A 43 -2.40 -9.22 -8.32
N LEU A 44 -1.22 -8.64 -8.13
CA LEU A 44 -0.10 -8.73 -9.07
C LEU A 44 1.06 -9.51 -8.45
N HIS A 45 2.07 -9.85 -9.25
CA HIS A 45 3.17 -10.71 -8.83
C HIS A 45 4.47 -9.96 -8.47
N HIS A 46 4.46 -8.62 -8.55
CA HIS A 46 5.58 -7.76 -8.16
C HIS A 46 5.09 -6.37 -7.76
N GLU A 47 5.65 -5.80 -6.71
CA GLU A 47 5.17 -4.54 -6.12
C GLU A 47 5.41 -3.32 -7.04
N GLN A 48 6.46 -3.35 -7.85
CA GLN A 48 6.66 -2.34 -8.89
C GLN A 48 5.47 -2.33 -9.87
N ALA A 49 5.02 -3.52 -10.29
CA ALA A 49 3.86 -3.63 -11.16
C ALA A 49 2.59 -3.15 -10.46
N VAL A 50 2.43 -3.40 -9.14
CA VAL A 50 1.32 -2.87 -8.33
C VAL A 50 1.28 -1.35 -8.41
N GLY A 51 2.39 -0.67 -8.15
CA GLY A 51 2.47 0.78 -8.19
C GLY A 51 2.22 1.36 -9.58
N LEU A 52 2.82 0.77 -10.62
CA LEU A 52 2.62 1.22 -12.00
C LEU A 52 1.19 0.97 -12.51
N ALA A 53 0.57 -0.13 -12.10
CA ALA A 53 -0.83 -0.44 -12.45
C ALA A 53 -1.79 0.58 -11.82
N ALA A 54 -1.62 0.89 -10.53
CA ALA A 54 -2.41 1.90 -9.83
C ALA A 54 -2.29 3.28 -10.50
N ALA A 55 -1.07 3.70 -10.83
CA ALA A 55 -0.83 4.97 -11.52
C ALA A 55 -1.45 4.98 -12.94
N SER A 56 -1.30 3.89 -13.68
CA SER A 56 -1.87 3.78 -15.03
C SER A 56 -3.40 3.78 -15.01
N TYR A 57 -4.00 3.06 -14.06
CA TYR A 57 -5.45 3.02 -13.85
C TYR A 57 -6.00 4.42 -13.53
N ALA A 58 -5.35 5.11 -12.59
CA ALA A 58 -5.73 6.48 -12.22
C ALA A 58 -5.68 7.44 -13.41
N LYS A 59 -4.61 7.36 -14.21
CA LYS A 59 -4.41 8.21 -15.39
C LYS A 59 -5.46 7.97 -16.47
N VAL A 60 -5.78 6.71 -16.75
CA VAL A 60 -6.74 6.34 -17.81
C VAL A 60 -8.18 6.68 -17.41
N ASN A 61 -8.54 6.45 -16.16
CA ASN A 61 -9.90 6.63 -15.67
C ASN A 61 -10.14 8.02 -15.05
N ASN A 62 -9.10 8.85 -14.96
CA ASN A 62 -9.15 10.17 -14.31
C ASN A 62 -9.69 10.08 -12.87
N THR A 63 -9.18 9.15 -12.10
CA THR A 63 -9.58 8.82 -10.74
C THR A 63 -8.38 8.74 -9.80
N LEU A 64 -8.61 8.44 -8.53
CA LEU A 64 -7.56 8.16 -7.55
C LEU A 64 -7.11 6.71 -7.65
N GLY A 65 -5.81 6.48 -7.89
CA GLY A 65 -5.22 5.14 -7.88
C GLY A 65 -4.92 4.67 -6.45
N CYS A 66 -4.97 3.35 -6.21
CA CYS A 66 -4.62 2.78 -4.93
C CYS A 66 -3.71 1.56 -5.09
N ALA A 67 -2.54 1.61 -4.46
CA ALA A 67 -1.56 0.54 -4.42
C ALA A 67 -1.33 0.09 -2.97
N ILE A 68 -1.44 -1.21 -2.69
CA ILE A 68 -1.23 -1.78 -1.36
C ILE A 68 -0.15 -2.85 -1.43
N VAL A 69 0.89 -2.68 -0.62
CA VAL A 69 2.02 -3.60 -0.51
C VAL A 69 2.37 -3.89 0.93
N THR A 70 3.01 -5.02 1.21
CA THR A 70 3.44 -5.35 2.57
C THR A 70 4.68 -4.57 3.00
N SER A 71 5.21 -4.84 4.16
CA SER A 71 6.36 -4.14 4.75
C SER A 71 7.71 -4.50 4.12
N GLY A 72 8.72 -3.69 4.38
CA GLY A 72 10.11 -3.96 4.06
C GLY A 72 10.43 -3.89 2.57
N PRO A 73 11.09 -4.92 2.02
CA PRO A 73 11.47 -4.96 0.60
C PRO A 73 10.29 -4.78 -0.37
N ALA A 74 9.10 -5.19 0.01
CA ALA A 74 7.88 -4.97 -0.76
C ALA A 74 7.59 -3.47 -0.93
N SER A 75 7.72 -2.70 0.15
CA SER A 75 7.54 -1.24 0.10
C SER A 75 8.56 -0.57 -0.80
N THR A 76 9.84 -0.95 -0.68
CA THR A 76 10.91 -0.37 -1.53
C THR A 76 10.76 -0.77 -2.99
N ASN A 77 10.26 -1.95 -3.30
CA ASN A 77 9.94 -2.35 -4.67
C ASN A 77 8.84 -1.48 -5.32
N ALA A 78 7.94 -0.89 -4.52
CA ALA A 78 6.88 -0.02 -5.03
C ALA A 78 7.36 1.40 -5.37
N ILE A 79 8.57 1.82 -4.95
CA ILE A 79 9.07 3.21 -5.08
C ILE A 79 9.09 3.67 -6.54
N THR A 80 9.41 2.81 -7.49
CA THR A 80 9.36 3.18 -8.92
C THR A 80 7.95 3.63 -9.33
N GLY A 81 6.92 2.96 -8.81
CA GLY A 81 5.53 3.37 -9.05
C GLY A 81 5.18 4.71 -8.38
N VAL A 82 5.70 4.96 -7.17
CA VAL A 82 5.55 6.25 -6.48
C VAL A 82 6.17 7.37 -7.31
N LEU A 83 7.42 7.17 -7.77
CA LEU A 83 8.12 8.15 -8.61
C LEU A 83 7.39 8.42 -9.93
N ALA A 84 6.91 7.37 -10.60
CA ALA A 84 6.17 7.51 -11.85
C ALA A 84 4.87 8.32 -11.67
N ALA A 85 4.11 8.03 -10.61
CA ALA A 85 2.90 8.79 -10.28
C ALA A 85 3.23 10.26 -9.95
N TRP A 86 4.29 10.50 -9.19
CA TRP A 86 4.74 11.84 -8.82
C TRP A 86 5.16 12.65 -10.04
N GLN A 87 6.03 12.11 -10.91
CA GLN A 87 6.54 12.83 -12.08
C GLN A 87 5.43 13.18 -13.09
N ASP A 88 4.46 12.31 -13.25
CA ASP A 88 3.32 12.50 -14.14
C ASP A 88 2.14 13.27 -13.48
N SER A 89 2.28 13.68 -12.21
CA SER A 89 1.21 14.32 -11.43
C SER A 89 -0.08 13.51 -11.40
N VAL A 90 0.04 12.19 -11.29
CA VAL A 90 -1.09 11.27 -11.21
C VAL A 90 -1.48 11.06 -9.74
N PRO A 91 -2.74 11.29 -9.36
CA PRO A 91 -3.18 11.11 -7.98
C PRO A 91 -3.21 9.63 -7.59
N CYS A 92 -2.36 9.23 -6.64
CA CYS A 92 -2.28 7.86 -6.16
C CYS A 92 -2.08 7.80 -4.64
N ILE A 93 -2.73 6.85 -4.00
CA ILE A 93 -2.46 6.44 -2.63
C ILE A 93 -1.58 5.19 -2.66
N PHE A 94 -0.47 5.23 -1.93
CA PHE A 94 0.39 4.06 -1.69
C PHE A 94 0.29 3.68 -0.22
N ILE A 95 -0.18 2.48 0.07
CA ILE A 95 -0.29 1.95 1.43
C ILE A 95 0.74 0.83 1.60
N SER A 96 1.66 1.06 2.53
CA SER A 96 2.65 0.05 2.92
C SER A 96 2.32 -0.50 4.30
N GLY A 97 2.38 -1.82 4.43
CA GLY A 97 2.38 -2.45 5.74
C GLY A 97 3.61 -2.08 6.56
N GLN A 98 3.53 -2.29 7.87
CA GLN A 98 4.65 -2.07 8.80
C GLN A 98 4.63 -3.13 9.90
N ALA A 99 5.76 -3.31 10.57
CA ALA A 99 5.85 -4.10 11.79
C ALA A 99 4.94 -3.51 12.89
N ARG A 100 4.57 -4.33 13.87
CA ARG A 100 3.77 -3.88 15.02
C ARG A 100 4.46 -2.73 15.74
N SER A 101 3.68 -1.81 16.29
CA SER A 101 4.20 -0.61 16.97
C SER A 101 5.16 -0.91 18.12
N ASP A 102 4.96 -2.01 18.85
CA ASP A 102 5.85 -2.48 19.92
C ASP A 102 7.16 -3.11 19.38
N GLN A 103 7.21 -3.43 18.11
CA GLN A 103 8.34 -4.02 17.41
C GLN A 103 9.06 -3.04 16.47
N LEU A 104 8.83 -1.74 16.62
CA LEU A 104 9.57 -0.74 15.87
C LEU A 104 10.92 -0.43 16.52
N SER A 105 11.91 -0.15 15.70
CA SER A 105 13.27 0.20 16.13
C SER A 105 13.42 1.67 16.53
N TYR A 106 12.38 2.50 16.38
CA TYR A 106 12.44 3.92 16.69
C TYR A 106 12.98 4.19 18.10
N GLY A 107 14.03 5.01 18.18
CA GLY A 107 14.71 5.35 19.43
C GLY A 107 15.60 4.24 20.01
N LYS A 108 15.68 3.08 19.36
CA LYS A 108 16.57 1.96 19.74
C LYS A 108 17.87 1.99 18.92
N LYS A 109 19.00 1.63 19.55
CA LYS A 109 20.31 1.56 18.84
C LYS A 109 20.46 0.24 18.07
N VAL A 110 19.45 -0.14 17.31
CA VAL A 110 19.43 -1.35 16.49
C VAL A 110 18.86 -0.99 15.11
N ARG A 111 19.27 -1.72 14.10
CA ARG A 111 18.82 -1.48 12.72
C ARG A 111 17.41 -1.99 12.44
N GLN A 112 16.93 -2.95 13.21
CA GLN A 112 15.65 -3.60 13.01
C GLN A 112 15.23 -4.35 14.28
N VAL A 113 13.95 -4.38 14.59
CA VAL A 113 13.33 -5.20 15.65
C VAL A 113 12.26 -6.11 15.05
N GLY A 114 11.29 -5.55 14.37
CA GLY A 114 10.23 -6.30 13.71
C GLY A 114 10.65 -6.95 12.40
N VAL A 115 9.95 -8.00 11.99
CA VAL A 115 10.19 -8.68 10.71
C VAL A 115 9.92 -7.71 9.56
N GLN A 116 10.90 -7.56 8.67
CA GLN A 116 10.82 -6.68 7.49
C GLN A 116 10.48 -5.21 7.83
N GLU A 117 10.83 -4.77 9.03
CA GLU A 117 10.67 -3.37 9.42
C GLU A 117 11.51 -2.45 8.53
N VAL A 118 10.89 -1.39 8.01
CA VAL A 118 11.58 -0.32 7.30
C VAL A 118 10.82 0.99 7.51
N ASN A 119 11.52 2.09 7.72
CA ASN A 119 10.91 3.41 7.70
C ASN A 119 10.80 3.90 6.24
N ILE A 120 9.79 3.43 5.55
CA ILE A 120 9.61 3.72 4.13
C ILE A 120 9.36 5.21 3.88
N VAL A 121 8.73 5.91 4.82
CA VAL A 121 8.43 7.34 4.69
C VAL A 121 9.68 8.21 4.58
N ASP A 122 10.78 7.80 5.21
CA ASP A 122 12.05 8.51 5.11
C ASP A 122 12.82 8.20 3.82
N ILE A 123 12.36 7.24 3.03
CA ILE A 123 13.01 6.79 1.79
C ILE A 123 12.35 7.41 0.54
N VAL A 124 11.06 7.75 0.63
CA VAL A 124 10.26 8.29 -0.49
C VAL A 124 10.11 9.78 -0.49
#